data_d9e2675edbeef9c2e75667072da8191d
#
_entry.id   d9e2675edbeef9c2e75667072da8191d
#
_cell.length_a   1.000
_cell.length_b   1.000
_cell.length_c   1.000
_cell.angle_alpha   90.00
_cell.angle_beta   90.00
_cell.angle_gamma   90.00
#
_symmetry.space_group_name_H-M   'P 1'
#
loop_
_entity.id
_entity.type
_entity.pdbx_description
1 polymer ?
#
loop_
_entity_poly.entity_id
_entity_poly.type
_entity_poly.pdbx_seq_one_letter_code
_entity_poly.pdbx_strand_id
1 'polypeptide(L)'
;MKSDSVKKGVQQAPHRSLFNALGFTKEEMDKPLVGIVSSYNEIIPGHMNLDKIVEAVKLGVAMAGGTPVVVPAIAVCDGIAMGHVGMKYSLVTRDLIADSTECLATAHAFDAMVMIPNCDKNVPGLLMAAARVNVPTVFVSGGPMLAGHVKGCKTSLSSMFEAVGAYTAGKITAEELDEYENKACPTCGSCSGMYTANSMNCLTEAIGMGLRGNGTIPAVYSDRIKLAKHAGMKVMELLEKNIRPLDIMTEKAFMNALTVDMALGCSTNTMLHLPAIAKEAGVKLNLDIANEISAKTPNLCHLAPAGHHYMEELNEAGGIYAVMNELNKKNLLYTDLITATGKTVGENIEGCVNKDTEIIRPIDNPYSTTGGIAVLRGNIAPDSCVVKRSAVVPEMLVHEGPARVFDCEEDAIAAIKGGKIVAGDVVVIRYEGPKGGPGMREMLNPTSAIAGMGLGSSVALITDGRFSGASRGASIGHVSPEAAVGGPIALIEEGDIIKIDIPANTINVDVSDEVLAERKAKWQPREPRVTKGYLARYAKMVTSADKGAVLEIK
;
A
#
# COMPACT_ATOMS: atom_id res chain seq x y z
N MET A 1 11.15 10.16 -31.11
CA MET A 1 10.06 9.50 -30.35
C MET A 1 10.29 7.99 -30.41
N LYS A 2 10.00 7.25 -29.32
CA LYS A 2 10.10 5.76 -29.34
C LYS A 2 9.12 5.17 -30.37
N SER A 3 7.91 5.73 -30.44
CA SER A 3 6.88 5.30 -31.39
C SER A 3 7.25 5.50 -32.88
N ASP A 4 8.29 6.26 -33.19
CA ASP A 4 8.78 6.37 -34.56
C ASP A 4 9.25 5.01 -35.13
N SER A 5 9.70 4.09 -34.24
CA SER A 5 10.09 2.72 -34.61
C SER A 5 8.94 1.89 -35.21
N VAL A 6 7.69 2.27 -34.98
CA VAL A 6 6.48 1.61 -35.53
C VAL A 6 5.66 2.52 -36.45
N LYS A 7 6.00 3.82 -36.57
CA LYS A 7 5.23 4.78 -37.34
C LYS A 7 5.96 5.32 -38.57
N LYS A 8 7.30 5.48 -38.53
CA LYS A 8 8.06 6.19 -39.57
C LYS A 8 8.91 5.27 -40.42
N GLY A 9 9.01 5.63 -41.71
CA GLY A 9 9.81 4.91 -42.72
C GLY A 9 8.99 3.90 -43.52
N VAL A 10 9.58 3.45 -44.64
CA VAL A 10 8.91 2.52 -45.57
C VAL A 10 8.71 1.14 -44.92
N GLN A 11 9.68 0.67 -44.14
CA GLN A 11 9.62 -0.63 -43.49
C GLN A 11 8.47 -0.75 -42.46
N GLN A 12 7.95 0.38 -41.95
CA GLN A 12 6.86 0.44 -40.97
C GLN A 12 5.47 0.57 -41.65
N ALA A 13 5.38 0.47 -42.99
CA ALA A 13 4.10 0.46 -43.68
C ALA A 13 3.12 -0.63 -43.19
N PRO A 14 3.58 -1.87 -42.88
CA PRO A 14 2.70 -2.89 -42.30
C PRO A 14 2.13 -2.46 -40.93
N HIS A 15 2.94 -1.85 -40.06
CA HIS A 15 2.50 -1.34 -38.73
C HIS A 15 1.47 -0.22 -38.89
N ARG A 16 1.70 0.73 -39.81
CA ARG A 16 0.72 1.80 -40.12
C ARG A 16 -0.58 1.27 -40.67
N SER A 17 -0.55 0.16 -41.43
CA SER A 17 -1.78 -0.51 -41.89
C SER A 17 -2.63 -0.99 -40.70
N LEU A 18 -2.01 -1.46 -39.60
CA LEU A 18 -2.71 -1.84 -38.37
C LEU A 18 -3.24 -0.61 -37.61
N PHE A 19 -2.48 0.48 -37.54
CA PHE A 19 -3.00 1.74 -36.99
C PHE A 19 -4.19 2.28 -37.82
N ASN A 20 -4.16 2.17 -39.12
CA ASN A 20 -5.31 2.51 -39.96
C ASN A 20 -6.54 1.63 -39.66
N ALA A 21 -6.34 0.33 -39.37
CA ALA A 21 -7.43 -0.57 -38.94
C ALA A 21 -8.03 -0.19 -37.59
N LEU A 22 -7.28 0.52 -36.74
CA LEU A 22 -7.77 1.12 -35.48
C LEU A 22 -8.48 2.46 -35.70
N GLY A 23 -8.50 2.98 -36.92
CA GLY A 23 -9.11 4.27 -37.26
C GLY A 23 -8.22 5.48 -37.06
N PHE A 24 -6.91 5.30 -36.87
CA PHE A 24 -5.99 6.42 -36.69
C PHE A 24 -5.84 7.23 -37.96
N THR A 25 -5.92 8.55 -37.86
CA THR A 25 -5.62 9.49 -38.93
C THR A 25 -4.10 9.67 -39.11
N LYS A 26 -3.70 10.28 -40.22
CA LYS A 26 -2.29 10.63 -40.43
C LYS A 26 -1.79 11.62 -39.36
N GLU A 27 -2.62 12.60 -39.04
CA GLU A 27 -2.33 13.62 -38.03
C GLU A 27 -2.13 13.00 -36.66
N GLU A 28 -2.87 11.95 -36.26
CA GLU A 28 -2.68 11.22 -35.04
C GLU A 28 -1.39 10.39 -35.05
N MET A 29 -1.05 9.77 -36.17
CA MET A 29 0.19 9.02 -36.34
C MET A 29 1.46 9.90 -36.29
N ASP A 30 1.34 11.17 -36.64
CA ASP A 30 2.46 12.13 -36.59
C ASP A 30 2.74 12.63 -35.15
N LYS A 31 1.79 12.46 -34.23
CA LYS A 31 1.91 12.87 -32.82
C LYS A 31 2.56 11.80 -31.94
N PRO A 32 3.06 12.17 -30.74
CA PRO A 32 3.52 11.21 -29.75
C PRO A 32 2.40 10.24 -29.34
N LEU A 33 2.74 8.95 -29.22
CA LEU A 33 1.83 7.90 -28.78
C LEU A 33 1.89 7.78 -27.24
N VAL A 34 0.80 8.11 -26.57
CA VAL A 34 0.70 8.11 -25.12
C VAL A 34 -0.14 6.94 -24.64
N GLY A 35 0.48 6.00 -23.91
CA GLY A 35 -0.22 4.88 -23.29
C GLY A 35 -0.97 5.33 -22.04
N ILE A 36 -2.29 5.10 -22.01
CA ILE A 36 -3.13 5.31 -20.82
C ILE A 36 -3.39 3.94 -20.21
N VAL A 37 -2.63 3.62 -19.16
CA VAL A 37 -2.68 2.31 -18.49
C VAL A 37 -3.74 2.39 -17.39
N SER A 38 -4.89 1.77 -17.64
CA SER A 38 -6.02 1.82 -16.71
C SER A 38 -6.37 0.46 -16.15
N SER A 39 -6.63 0.42 -14.86
CA SER A 39 -7.11 -0.77 -14.16
C SER A 39 -8.65 -0.79 -13.99
N TYR A 40 -9.37 -0.07 -14.83
CA TYR A 40 -10.83 -0.09 -14.85
C TYR A 40 -11.39 -1.51 -14.84
N ASN A 41 -12.36 -1.75 -13.99
CA ASN A 41 -13.20 -2.95 -13.94
C ASN A 41 -14.46 -2.66 -13.11
N GLU A 42 -15.46 -3.55 -13.20
CA GLU A 42 -16.77 -3.39 -12.57
C GLU A 42 -16.90 -4.14 -11.23
N ILE A 43 -15.87 -4.93 -10.82
CA ILE A 43 -15.93 -5.70 -9.58
C ILE A 43 -15.30 -4.97 -8.38
N ILE A 44 -14.46 -3.96 -8.62
CA ILE A 44 -13.74 -3.24 -7.55
C ILE A 44 -14.35 -1.85 -7.37
N PRO A 45 -14.93 -1.52 -6.20
CA PRO A 45 -15.50 -0.19 -5.96
C PRO A 45 -14.53 0.96 -6.25
N GLY A 46 -13.24 0.77 -5.99
CA GLY A 46 -12.19 1.75 -6.29
C GLY A 46 -11.86 1.93 -7.76
N HIS A 47 -12.36 1.03 -8.64
CA HIS A 47 -12.00 1.02 -10.06
C HIS A 47 -13.18 1.26 -11.00
N MET A 48 -14.40 1.15 -10.51
CA MET A 48 -15.61 1.25 -11.34
C MET A 48 -15.80 2.63 -12.01
N ASN A 49 -15.16 3.68 -11.52
CA ASN A 49 -15.22 5.03 -12.07
C ASN A 49 -13.96 5.41 -12.88
N LEU A 50 -13.01 4.50 -13.04
CA LEU A 50 -11.77 4.81 -13.76
C LEU A 50 -11.98 5.05 -15.26
N ASP A 51 -13.08 4.57 -15.85
CA ASP A 51 -13.50 4.91 -17.20
C ASP A 51 -13.62 6.41 -17.41
N LYS A 52 -14.23 7.13 -16.45
CA LYS A 52 -14.38 8.61 -16.47
C LYS A 52 -13.04 9.33 -16.32
N ILE A 53 -12.15 8.77 -15.49
CA ILE A 53 -10.78 9.28 -15.34
C ILE A 53 -10.00 9.10 -16.66
N VAL A 54 -10.12 7.94 -17.29
CA VAL A 54 -9.51 7.64 -18.60
C VAL A 54 -9.94 8.65 -19.65
N GLU A 55 -11.25 8.90 -19.80
CA GLU A 55 -11.75 9.88 -20.77
C GLU A 55 -11.25 11.29 -20.50
N ALA A 56 -11.16 11.70 -19.24
CA ALA A 56 -10.60 13.00 -18.85
C ALA A 56 -9.10 13.10 -19.19
N VAL A 57 -8.32 12.04 -18.92
CA VAL A 57 -6.88 11.97 -19.29
C VAL A 57 -6.71 12.04 -20.81
N LYS A 58 -7.51 11.29 -21.58
CA LYS A 58 -7.47 11.33 -23.06
C LYS A 58 -7.66 12.75 -23.59
N LEU A 59 -8.65 13.47 -23.04
CA LEU A 59 -8.88 14.88 -23.40
C LEU A 59 -7.65 15.74 -23.10
N GLY A 60 -7.04 15.58 -21.94
CA GLY A 60 -5.83 16.29 -21.55
C GLY A 60 -4.65 16.03 -22.49
N VAL A 61 -4.40 14.77 -22.84
CA VAL A 61 -3.35 14.37 -23.80
C VAL A 61 -3.62 14.96 -25.18
N ALA A 62 -4.87 14.86 -25.69
CA ALA A 62 -5.23 15.39 -27.01
C ALA A 62 -5.11 16.93 -27.06
N MET A 63 -5.54 17.64 -26.01
CA MET A 63 -5.38 19.09 -25.88
C MET A 63 -3.91 19.53 -25.92
N ALA A 64 -3.01 18.72 -25.39
CA ALA A 64 -1.57 18.98 -25.36
C ALA A 64 -0.82 18.40 -26.59
N GLY A 65 -1.54 17.91 -27.61
CA GLY A 65 -0.96 17.51 -28.89
C GLY A 65 -0.45 16.07 -28.95
N GLY A 66 -0.84 15.18 -28.02
CA GLY A 66 -0.54 13.75 -28.04
C GLY A 66 -1.69 12.91 -28.62
N THR A 67 -1.39 11.66 -28.97
CA THR A 67 -2.37 10.63 -29.35
C THR A 67 -2.53 9.62 -28.22
N PRO A 68 -3.65 9.65 -27.48
CA PRO A 68 -3.88 8.77 -26.33
C PRO A 68 -4.37 7.39 -26.77
N VAL A 69 -3.80 6.33 -26.19
CA VAL A 69 -4.22 4.94 -26.42
C VAL A 69 -4.44 4.25 -25.08
N VAL A 70 -5.65 3.76 -24.85
CA VAL A 70 -6.01 3.07 -23.60
C VAL A 70 -5.54 1.62 -23.65
N VAL A 71 -4.88 1.16 -22.60
CA VAL A 71 -4.44 -0.21 -22.41
C VAL A 71 -4.75 -0.69 -20.98
N PRO A 72 -5.03 -1.99 -20.78
CA PRO A 72 -5.47 -2.50 -19.49
C PRO A 72 -4.33 -2.77 -18.54
N ALA A 73 -4.61 -2.60 -17.26
CA ALA A 73 -3.94 -3.27 -16.14
C ALA A 73 -4.98 -4.04 -15.33
N ILE A 74 -4.55 -5.12 -14.66
CA ILE A 74 -5.42 -5.86 -13.76
C ILE A 74 -5.39 -5.26 -12.34
N ALA A 75 -6.37 -5.64 -11.53
CA ALA A 75 -6.39 -5.36 -10.09
C ALA A 75 -7.19 -6.44 -9.34
N VAL A 76 -6.98 -6.52 -8.03
CA VAL A 76 -7.77 -7.33 -7.09
C VAL A 76 -8.27 -6.40 -5.98
N CYS A 77 -9.52 -6.57 -5.57
CA CYS A 77 -10.08 -5.88 -4.39
C CYS A 77 -9.70 -6.66 -3.13
N ASP A 78 -8.83 -6.09 -2.32
CA ASP A 78 -8.42 -6.72 -1.06
C ASP A 78 -9.62 -6.90 -0.11
N GLY A 79 -10.54 -5.94 -0.07
CA GLY A 79 -11.75 -6.03 0.76
C GLY A 79 -12.65 -7.22 0.39
N ILE A 80 -12.90 -7.45 -0.91
CA ILE A 80 -13.69 -8.58 -1.39
C ILE A 80 -12.92 -9.91 -1.24
N ALA A 81 -11.61 -9.89 -1.38
CA ALA A 81 -10.75 -11.07 -1.24
C ALA A 81 -10.48 -11.47 0.22
N MET A 82 -10.78 -10.58 1.19
CA MET A 82 -10.47 -10.77 2.61
C MET A 82 -11.16 -11.99 3.21
N GLY A 83 -10.41 -12.77 4.02
CA GLY A 83 -10.96 -13.90 4.78
C GLY A 83 -11.24 -15.18 3.99
N HIS A 84 -10.83 -15.26 2.72
CA HIS A 84 -10.93 -16.49 1.93
C HIS A 84 -9.70 -16.68 1.02
N VAL A 85 -9.67 -17.76 0.23
CA VAL A 85 -8.53 -18.11 -0.63
C VAL A 85 -8.13 -16.99 -1.61
N GLY A 86 -9.07 -16.13 -2.01
CA GLY A 86 -8.82 -14.98 -2.90
C GLY A 86 -7.74 -14.04 -2.38
N MET A 87 -7.60 -13.89 -1.05
CA MET A 87 -6.60 -12.99 -0.48
C MET A 87 -5.15 -13.39 -0.79
N LYS A 88 -4.89 -14.67 -1.05
CA LYS A 88 -3.58 -15.15 -1.52
C LYS A 88 -3.20 -14.65 -2.92
N TYR A 89 -4.20 -14.22 -3.69
CA TYR A 89 -4.01 -13.69 -5.05
C TYR A 89 -3.86 -12.16 -5.08
N SER A 90 -3.95 -11.46 -3.95
CA SER A 90 -3.79 -10.00 -3.91
C SER A 90 -2.33 -9.59 -4.13
N LEU A 91 -1.41 -9.87 -3.20
CA LEU A 91 -0.01 -9.39 -3.29
C LEU A 91 0.69 -9.86 -4.57
N VAL A 92 0.43 -11.08 -5.00
CA VAL A 92 1.07 -11.65 -6.20
C VAL A 92 0.74 -10.88 -7.47
N THR A 93 -0.38 -10.12 -7.50
CA THR A 93 -0.74 -9.28 -8.63
C THR A 93 0.14 -8.05 -8.76
N ARG A 94 0.83 -7.59 -7.70
CA ARG A 94 1.74 -6.45 -7.77
C ARG A 94 2.83 -6.67 -8.83
N ASP A 95 3.53 -7.79 -8.73
CA ASP A 95 4.59 -8.14 -9.67
C ASP A 95 4.00 -8.49 -11.06
N LEU A 96 2.86 -9.19 -11.11
CA LEU A 96 2.18 -9.50 -12.37
C LEU A 96 1.71 -8.25 -13.12
N ILE A 97 1.25 -7.23 -12.40
CA ILE A 97 0.87 -5.92 -12.98
C ILE A 97 2.12 -5.24 -13.54
N ALA A 98 3.23 -5.26 -12.80
CA ALA A 98 4.49 -4.70 -13.28
C ALA A 98 4.95 -5.40 -14.56
N ASP A 99 5.00 -6.73 -14.56
CA ASP A 99 5.44 -7.56 -15.69
C ASP A 99 4.56 -7.35 -16.93
N SER A 100 3.23 -7.42 -16.76
CA SER A 100 2.30 -7.29 -17.90
C SER A 100 2.30 -5.89 -18.49
N THR A 101 2.41 -4.85 -17.65
CA THR A 101 2.47 -3.46 -18.11
C THR A 101 3.79 -3.17 -18.82
N GLU A 102 4.91 -3.66 -18.32
CA GLU A 102 6.22 -3.57 -18.96
C GLU A 102 6.18 -4.21 -20.35
N CYS A 103 5.70 -5.46 -20.44
CA CYS A 103 5.59 -6.19 -21.71
C CYS A 103 4.74 -5.43 -22.73
N LEU A 104 3.57 -4.95 -22.31
CA LEU A 104 2.64 -4.24 -23.18
C LEU A 104 3.21 -2.88 -23.64
N ALA A 105 3.71 -2.08 -22.72
CA ALA A 105 4.23 -0.75 -23.02
C ALA A 105 5.48 -0.80 -23.92
N THR A 106 6.36 -1.76 -23.67
CA THR A 106 7.59 -1.95 -24.46
C THR A 106 7.28 -2.46 -25.86
N ALA A 107 6.37 -3.45 -26.00
CA ALA A 107 6.00 -4.01 -27.28
C ALA A 107 5.33 -2.99 -28.22
N HIS A 108 4.60 -2.01 -27.68
CA HIS A 108 3.88 -1.01 -28.45
C HIS A 108 4.59 0.35 -28.54
N ALA A 109 5.81 0.45 -27.99
CA ALA A 109 6.73 1.58 -28.11
C ALA A 109 6.10 2.94 -27.73
N PHE A 110 5.37 3.04 -26.61
CA PHE A 110 4.82 4.30 -26.14
C PHE A 110 5.90 5.34 -25.88
N ASP A 111 5.64 6.59 -26.24
CA ASP A 111 6.53 7.72 -25.99
C ASP A 111 6.43 8.24 -24.55
N ALA A 112 5.23 8.15 -23.99
CA ALA A 112 4.92 8.54 -22.61
C ALA A 112 3.73 7.72 -22.09
N MET A 113 3.50 7.74 -20.77
CA MET A 113 2.41 6.99 -20.13
C MET A 113 1.67 7.81 -19.08
N VAL A 114 0.37 7.60 -18.95
CA VAL A 114 -0.41 7.99 -17.77
C VAL A 114 -0.90 6.73 -17.10
N MET A 115 -0.53 6.54 -15.83
CA MET A 115 -0.93 5.40 -15.02
C MET A 115 -2.17 5.74 -14.20
N ILE A 116 -3.22 4.92 -14.31
CA ILE A 116 -4.51 5.13 -13.64
C ILE A 116 -4.81 3.95 -12.71
N PRO A 117 -4.14 3.86 -11.54
CA PRO A 117 -4.42 2.88 -10.49
C PRO A 117 -5.46 3.38 -9.50
N ASN A 118 -5.85 2.53 -8.53
CA ASN A 118 -6.48 3.00 -7.30
C ASN A 118 -6.36 2.04 -6.09
N CYS A 119 -6.14 0.74 -6.28
CA CYS A 119 -6.13 -0.25 -5.19
C CYS A 119 -4.72 -0.61 -4.70
N ASP A 120 -4.68 -1.38 -3.62
CA ASP A 120 -3.55 -1.69 -2.76
C ASP A 120 -2.29 -2.19 -3.50
N LYS A 121 -2.45 -3.10 -4.46
CA LYS A 121 -1.32 -3.74 -5.17
C LYS A 121 -1.13 -3.17 -6.57
N ASN A 122 -2.19 -2.53 -7.07
CA ASN A 122 -2.19 -1.92 -8.39
C ASN A 122 -1.33 -0.63 -8.42
N VAL A 123 -1.40 0.22 -7.39
CA VAL A 123 -0.55 1.41 -7.28
C VAL A 123 0.94 1.04 -7.27
N PRO A 124 1.44 0.20 -6.34
CA PRO A 124 2.86 -0.15 -6.34
C PRO A 124 3.28 -0.94 -7.59
N GLY A 125 2.42 -1.82 -8.13
CA GLY A 125 2.73 -2.56 -9.35
C GLY A 125 2.95 -1.66 -10.56
N LEU A 126 2.12 -0.63 -10.73
CA LEU A 126 2.30 0.35 -11.80
C LEU A 126 3.50 1.30 -11.56
N LEU A 127 3.85 1.62 -10.30
CA LEU A 127 5.08 2.35 -9.99
C LEU A 127 6.33 1.52 -10.35
N MET A 128 6.32 0.21 -10.07
CA MET A 128 7.37 -0.72 -10.51
C MET A 128 7.48 -0.75 -12.03
N ALA A 129 6.34 -0.86 -12.75
CA ALA A 129 6.32 -0.83 -14.21
C ALA A 129 6.86 0.48 -14.78
N ALA A 130 6.49 1.62 -14.19
CA ALA A 130 6.97 2.94 -14.61
C ALA A 130 8.49 3.05 -14.49
N ALA A 131 9.08 2.53 -13.40
CA ALA A 131 10.54 2.49 -13.22
C ALA A 131 11.22 1.63 -14.29
N ARG A 132 10.66 0.44 -14.61
CA ARG A 132 11.22 -0.48 -15.62
C ARG A 132 11.16 0.07 -17.04
N VAL A 133 9.99 0.60 -17.45
CA VAL A 133 9.78 1.12 -18.81
C VAL A 133 10.51 2.44 -19.03
N ASN A 134 10.60 3.25 -17.99
CA ASN A 134 11.33 4.52 -17.91
C ASN A 134 11.08 5.47 -19.10
N VAL A 135 9.82 5.66 -19.46
CA VAL A 135 9.36 6.76 -20.32
C VAL A 135 8.67 7.83 -19.47
N PRO A 136 8.59 9.09 -19.93
CA PRO A 136 7.88 10.13 -19.20
C PRO A 136 6.49 9.65 -18.75
N THR A 137 6.25 9.68 -17.45
CA THR A 137 5.07 9.06 -16.84
C THR A 137 4.52 9.93 -15.72
N VAL A 138 3.19 10.03 -15.64
CA VAL A 138 2.48 10.67 -14.53
C VAL A 138 1.41 9.73 -13.99
N PHE A 139 1.13 9.81 -12.70
CA PHE A 139 0.10 9.05 -12.01
C PHE A 139 -1.12 9.92 -11.71
N VAL A 140 -2.31 9.36 -11.94
CA VAL A 140 -3.58 9.90 -11.48
C VAL A 140 -4.46 8.75 -10.99
N SER A 141 -4.69 8.68 -9.69
CA SER A 141 -5.52 7.61 -9.09
C SER A 141 -7.01 7.91 -9.23
N GLY A 142 -7.84 6.88 -8.95
CA GLY A 142 -9.29 7.03 -8.93
C GLY A 142 -9.82 7.84 -7.74
N GLY A 143 -9.02 8.02 -6.68
CA GLY A 143 -9.38 8.72 -5.45
C GLY A 143 -10.07 7.86 -4.40
N PRO A 144 -10.09 8.29 -3.13
CA PRO A 144 -10.78 7.61 -2.04
C PRO A 144 -12.31 7.77 -2.14
N MET A 145 -13.05 6.78 -1.59
CA MET A 145 -14.48 6.94 -1.33
C MET A 145 -14.71 7.89 -0.15
N LEU A 146 -15.91 8.42 -0.04
CA LEU A 146 -16.35 9.16 1.15
C LEU A 146 -16.54 8.19 2.33
N ALA A 147 -16.42 8.69 3.55
CA ALA A 147 -16.77 7.92 4.73
C ALA A 147 -18.28 7.65 4.77
N GLY A 148 -18.67 6.46 5.26
CA GLY A 148 -20.06 6.16 5.56
C GLY A 148 -20.53 6.84 6.84
N HIS A 149 -21.84 6.78 7.09
CA HIS A 149 -22.43 7.32 8.31
C HIS A 149 -23.44 6.33 8.88
N VAL A 150 -23.19 5.87 10.10
CA VAL A 150 -24.09 5.00 10.87
C VAL A 150 -24.27 5.60 12.25
N LYS A 151 -25.51 5.79 12.68
CA LYS A 151 -25.88 6.39 14.00
C LYS A 151 -25.17 7.72 14.30
N GLY A 152 -24.98 8.56 13.27
CA GLY A 152 -24.30 9.86 13.41
C GLY A 152 -22.78 9.80 13.48
N CYS A 153 -22.18 8.63 13.42
CA CYS A 153 -20.73 8.44 13.41
C CYS A 153 -20.24 8.13 11.98
N LYS A 154 -19.07 8.68 11.61
CA LYS A 154 -18.38 8.28 10.39
C LYS A 154 -17.92 6.82 10.48
N THR A 155 -18.03 6.09 9.39
CA THR A 155 -17.73 4.67 9.29
C THR A 155 -16.95 4.35 8.00
N SER A 156 -16.40 3.13 7.96
CA SER A 156 -15.70 2.61 6.81
C SER A 156 -15.81 1.09 6.74
N LEU A 157 -15.16 0.46 5.76
CA LEU A 157 -15.11 -0.99 5.67
C LEU A 157 -14.54 -1.65 6.95
N SER A 158 -13.57 -1.03 7.64
CA SER A 158 -13.06 -1.58 8.91
C SER A 158 -14.14 -1.60 10.00
N SER A 159 -14.98 -0.57 10.06
CA SER A 159 -16.12 -0.52 10.99
C SER A 159 -17.13 -1.64 10.72
N MET A 160 -17.29 -2.03 9.43
CA MET A 160 -18.15 -3.16 9.07
C MET A 160 -17.59 -4.49 9.61
N PHE A 161 -16.27 -4.72 9.50
CA PHE A 161 -15.62 -5.90 10.08
C PHE A 161 -15.75 -5.94 11.61
N GLU A 162 -15.59 -4.79 12.26
CA GLU A 162 -15.82 -4.66 13.71
C GLU A 162 -17.28 -4.92 14.09
N ALA A 163 -18.25 -4.44 13.28
CA ALA A 163 -19.69 -4.67 13.48
C ALA A 163 -20.05 -6.17 13.39
N VAL A 164 -19.44 -6.91 12.45
CA VAL A 164 -19.60 -8.37 12.39
C VAL A 164 -19.11 -9.04 13.69
N GLY A 165 -17.99 -8.60 14.24
CA GLY A 165 -17.47 -9.06 15.53
C GLY A 165 -18.44 -8.74 16.68
N ALA A 166 -18.96 -7.52 16.72
CA ALA A 166 -19.92 -7.08 17.74
C ALA A 166 -21.25 -7.83 17.66
N TYR A 167 -21.74 -8.11 16.44
CA TYR A 167 -22.94 -8.94 16.23
C TYR A 167 -22.72 -10.38 16.72
N THR A 168 -21.58 -10.97 16.38
CA THR A 168 -21.24 -12.32 16.83
C THR A 168 -21.16 -12.41 18.37
N ALA A 169 -20.72 -11.32 19.02
CA ALA A 169 -20.66 -11.21 20.48
C ALA A 169 -22.02 -10.80 21.13
N GLY A 170 -23.08 -10.66 20.33
CA GLY A 170 -24.42 -10.25 20.82
C GLY A 170 -24.52 -8.81 21.32
N LYS A 171 -23.58 -7.93 20.89
CA LYS A 171 -23.53 -6.51 21.32
C LYS A 171 -24.38 -5.58 20.45
N ILE A 172 -24.69 -5.99 19.22
CA ILE A 172 -25.57 -5.27 18.28
C ILE A 172 -26.62 -6.22 17.69
N THR A 173 -27.74 -5.66 17.20
CA THR A 173 -28.83 -6.42 16.58
C THR A 173 -28.57 -6.70 15.10
N ALA A 174 -29.38 -7.55 14.48
CA ALA A 174 -29.32 -7.83 13.03
C ALA A 174 -29.65 -6.57 12.20
N GLU A 175 -30.64 -5.76 12.67
CA GLU A 175 -31.02 -4.50 12.02
C GLU A 175 -29.86 -3.48 12.06
N GLU A 176 -29.14 -3.42 13.16
CA GLU A 176 -27.96 -2.55 13.28
C GLU A 176 -26.83 -3.02 12.35
N LEU A 177 -26.60 -4.33 12.23
CA LEU A 177 -25.62 -4.88 11.29
C LEU A 177 -25.99 -4.56 9.84
N ASP A 178 -27.27 -4.71 9.46
CA ASP A 178 -27.80 -4.34 8.14
C ASP A 178 -27.60 -2.84 7.83
N GLU A 179 -27.76 -1.97 8.84
CA GLU A 179 -27.48 -0.54 8.67
C GLU A 179 -26.00 -0.29 8.33
N TYR A 180 -25.06 -0.97 9.00
CA TYR A 180 -23.62 -0.90 8.67
C TYR A 180 -23.37 -1.41 7.26
N GLU A 181 -23.94 -2.55 6.88
CA GLU A 181 -23.75 -3.16 5.56
C GLU A 181 -24.18 -2.21 4.43
N ASN A 182 -25.29 -1.52 4.60
CA ASN A 182 -25.83 -0.60 3.58
C ASN A 182 -25.15 0.77 3.55
N LYS A 183 -24.48 1.22 4.63
CA LYS A 183 -24.01 2.60 4.76
C LYS A 183 -22.50 2.78 4.94
N ALA A 184 -21.75 1.71 5.25
CA ALA A 184 -20.33 1.83 5.55
C ALA A 184 -19.46 2.23 4.35
N CYS A 185 -19.88 1.87 3.13
CA CYS A 185 -19.16 2.15 1.88
C CYS A 185 -20.10 2.87 0.89
N PRO A 186 -20.32 4.19 1.02
CA PRO A 186 -21.43 4.88 0.35
C PRO A 186 -21.15 5.27 -1.10
N THR A 187 -19.89 5.29 -1.56
CA THR A 187 -19.51 5.77 -2.90
C THR A 187 -18.48 4.85 -3.57
N CYS A 188 -18.25 5.06 -4.87
CA CYS A 188 -17.06 4.53 -5.53
C CYS A 188 -15.78 5.19 -4.95
N GLY A 189 -14.64 4.57 -5.18
CA GLY A 189 -13.35 5.01 -4.70
C GLY A 189 -12.60 3.91 -3.95
N SER A 190 -11.31 4.12 -3.66
CA SER A 190 -10.56 3.30 -2.71
C SER A 190 -11.12 3.47 -1.29
N CYS A 191 -10.60 2.73 -0.32
CA CYS A 191 -11.08 2.85 1.06
C CYS A 191 -11.06 4.29 1.57
N SER A 192 -11.97 4.65 2.50
CA SER A 192 -12.07 6.02 3.03
C SER A 192 -11.00 6.39 4.07
N GLY A 193 -10.35 5.39 4.70
CA GLY A 193 -9.29 5.61 5.71
C GLY A 193 -7.87 5.56 5.15
N MET A 194 -6.86 5.76 6.01
CA MET A 194 -5.43 5.63 5.68
C MET A 194 -5.02 4.15 5.71
N TYR A 195 -5.62 3.38 4.81
CA TYR A 195 -5.31 1.98 4.54
C TYR A 195 -4.31 1.89 3.38
N THR A 196 -3.99 0.69 2.91
CA THR A 196 -2.87 0.49 1.97
C THR A 196 -3.04 1.24 0.65
N ALA A 197 -4.24 1.22 0.04
CA ALA A 197 -4.50 1.94 -1.21
C ALA A 197 -4.21 3.45 -1.09
N ASN A 198 -4.77 4.10 -0.07
CA ASN A 198 -4.59 5.53 0.16
C ASN A 198 -3.16 5.86 0.61
N SER A 199 -2.54 5.01 1.43
CA SER A 199 -1.12 5.14 1.78
C SER A 199 -0.27 5.21 0.50
N MET A 200 -0.41 4.26 -0.41
CA MET A 200 0.38 4.24 -1.63
C MET A 200 0.03 5.37 -2.59
N ASN A 201 -1.24 5.78 -2.70
CA ASN A 201 -1.65 6.94 -3.50
C ASN A 201 -1.07 8.25 -2.96
N CYS A 202 -1.00 8.42 -1.63
CA CYS A 202 -0.37 9.57 -0.97
C CYS A 202 1.15 9.55 -1.16
N LEU A 203 1.79 8.38 -0.99
CA LEU A 203 3.23 8.25 -1.19
C LEU A 203 3.64 8.42 -2.66
N THR A 204 2.74 8.19 -3.61
CA THR A 204 2.97 8.54 -5.03
C THR A 204 3.17 10.04 -5.22
N GLU A 205 2.45 10.89 -4.46
CA GLU A 205 2.72 12.35 -4.42
C GLU A 205 4.06 12.65 -3.75
N ALA A 206 4.36 12.00 -2.62
CA ALA A 206 5.58 12.24 -1.85
C ALA A 206 6.86 11.82 -2.60
N ILE A 207 6.81 10.72 -3.38
CA ILE A 207 7.89 10.32 -4.30
C ILE A 207 8.07 11.36 -5.43
N GLY A 208 6.98 12.06 -5.78
CA GLY A 208 6.96 13.02 -6.87
C GLY A 208 6.37 12.51 -8.19
N MET A 209 5.79 11.30 -8.22
CA MET A 209 5.19 10.70 -9.44
C MET A 209 3.73 11.09 -9.67
N GLY A 210 3.04 11.62 -8.65
CA GLY A 210 1.66 12.12 -8.71
C GLY A 210 1.57 13.63 -8.62
N LEU A 211 0.49 14.19 -9.15
CA LEU A 211 0.16 15.61 -8.99
C LEU A 211 -0.53 15.84 -7.64
N ARG A 212 -0.55 17.10 -7.18
CA ARG A 212 -1.21 17.49 -5.93
C ARG A 212 -2.66 17.02 -5.88
N GLY A 213 -3.02 16.31 -4.81
CA GLY A 213 -4.35 15.76 -4.59
C GLY A 213 -4.57 14.37 -5.19
N ASN A 214 -3.52 13.76 -5.77
CA ASN A 214 -3.59 12.40 -6.29
C ASN A 214 -4.12 11.40 -5.25
N GLY A 215 -3.61 11.46 -4.02
CA GLY A 215 -4.00 10.55 -2.94
C GLY A 215 -5.25 10.97 -2.16
N THR A 216 -5.67 12.24 -2.23
CA THR A 216 -6.63 12.77 -1.26
C THR A 216 -7.95 13.26 -1.85
N ILE A 217 -7.99 13.77 -3.09
CA ILE A 217 -9.24 14.24 -3.70
C ILE A 217 -10.22 13.05 -3.79
N PRO A 218 -11.42 13.12 -3.20
CA PRO A 218 -12.40 12.04 -3.30
C PRO A 218 -12.78 11.68 -4.73
N ALA A 219 -13.08 10.41 -4.98
CA ALA A 219 -13.40 9.87 -6.30
C ALA A 219 -14.61 10.55 -6.96
N VAL A 220 -15.56 11.00 -6.15
CA VAL A 220 -16.82 11.62 -6.61
C VAL A 220 -16.74 13.13 -6.80
N TYR A 221 -15.60 13.77 -6.46
CA TYR A 221 -15.45 15.23 -6.60
C TYR A 221 -15.09 15.62 -8.03
N SER A 222 -15.64 16.74 -8.51
CA SER A 222 -15.30 17.29 -9.84
C SER A 222 -13.80 17.60 -10.00
N ASP A 223 -13.12 17.92 -8.90
CA ASP A 223 -11.68 18.17 -8.88
C ASP A 223 -10.85 16.95 -9.28
N ARG A 224 -11.37 15.72 -9.06
CA ARG A 224 -10.76 14.48 -9.55
C ARG A 224 -10.70 14.45 -11.08
N ILE A 225 -11.76 14.90 -11.75
CA ILE A 225 -11.82 15.01 -13.22
C ILE A 225 -10.88 16.11 -13.74
N LYS A 226 -10.79 17.24 -13.04
CA LYS A 226 -9.84 18.32 -13.39
C LYS A 226 -8.40 17.81 -13.27
N LEU A 227 -8.07 17.10 -12.17
CA LEU A 227 -6.76 16.50 -11.95
C LEU A 227 -6.39 15.52 -13.08
N ALA A 228 -7.35 14.69 -13.52
CA ALA A 228 -7.15 13.74 -14.61
C ALA A 228 -6.80 14.46 -15.94
N LYS A 229 -7.51 15.54 -16.27
CA LYS A 229 -7.17 16.36 -17.46
C LYS A 229 -5.78 16.96 -17.34
N HIS A 230 -5.44 17.52 -16.16
CA HIS A 230 -4.12 18.09 -15.91
C HIS A 230 -3.02 17.03 -16.03
N ALA A 231 -3.25 15.80 -15.55
CA ALA A 231 -2.29 14.70 -15.71
C ALA A 231 -2.04 14.37 -17.19
N GLY A 232 -3.10 14.35 -18.03
CA GLY A 232 -2.98 14.18 -19.47
C GLY A 232 -2.18 15.30 -20.16
N MET A 233 -2.37 16.56 -19.74
CA MET A 233 -1.55 17.68 -20.26
C MET A 233 -0.12 17.60 -19.75
N LYS A 234 0.07 17.25 -18.47
CA LYS A 234 1.37 17.22 -17.81
C LYS A 234 2.31 16.16 -18.39
N VAL A 235 1.81 15.00 -18.77
CA VAL A 235 2.66 13.96 -19.36
C VAL A 235 3.29 14.41 -20.68
N MET A 236 2.61 15.28 -21.45
CA MET A 236 3.16 15.86 -22.68
C MET A 236 4.28 16.86 -22.38
N GLU A 237 4.14 17.68 -21.32
CA GLU A 237 5.22 18.55 -20.85
C GLU A 237 6.45 17.75 -20.37
N LEU A 238 6.22 16.64 -19.64
CA LEU A 238 7.30 15.76 -19.22
C LEU A 238 8.02 15.12 -20.40
N LEU A 239 7.28 14.77 -21.46
CA LEU A 239 7.84 14.22 -22.70
C LEU A 239 8.73 15.26 -23.38
N GLU A 240 8.26 16.52 -23.50
CA GLU A 240 9.04 17.61 -24.08
C GLU A 240 10.33 17.87 -23.29
N LYS A 241 10.25 17.90 -21.97
CA LYS A 241 11.39 18.11 -21.06
C LYS A 241 12.24 16.86 -20.86
N ASN A 242 11.82 15.70 -21.39
CA ASN A 242 12.43 14.39 -21.20
C ASN A 242 12.64 14.00 -19.72
N ILE A 243 11.69 14.35 -18.84
CA ILE A 243 11.68 13.97 -17.43
C ILE A 243 11.04 12.58 -17.31
N ARG A 244 11.79 11.62 -16.77
CA ARG A 244 11.42 10.20 -16.71
C ARG A 244 11.29 9.71 -15.26
N PRO A 245 10.65 8.56 -15.01
CA PRO A 245 10.51 8.00 -13.67
C PRO A 245 11.82 7.85 -12.89
N LEU A 246 12.92 7.43 -13.52
CA LEU A 246 14.20 7.26 -12.82
C LEU A 246 14.91 8.60 -12.50
N ASP A 247 14.50 9.71 -13.12
CA ASP A 247 14.97 11.05 -12.74
C ASP A 247 14.27 11.51 -11.45
N ILE A 248 13.07 10.99 -11.17
CA ILE A 248 12.20 11.32 -10.02
C ILE A 248 12.41 10.34 -8.87
N MET A 249 12.38 9.02 -9.15
CA MET A 249 12.45 7.94 -8.16
C MET A 249 13.89 7.71 -7.66
N THR A 250 14.50 8.76 -7.09
CA THR A 250 15.84 8.71 -6.52
C THR A 250 15.81 8.23 -5.08
N GLU A 251 16.96 7.87 -4.52
CA GLU A 251 17.10 7.50 -3.10
C GLU A 251 16.50 8.56 -2.17
N LYS A 252 16.79 9.84 -2.40
CA LYS A 252 16.24 10.96 -1.63
C LYS A 252 14.72 11.07 -1.77
N ALA A 253 14.14 10.72 -2.93
CA ALA A 253 12.70 10.72 -3.12
C ALA A 253 12.03 9.62 -2.28
N PHE A 254 12.65 8.45 -2.15
CA PHE A 254 12.18 7.40 -1.24
C PHE A 254 12.34 7.81 0.23
N MET A 255 13.37 8.57 0.61
CA MET A 255 13.49 9.15 1.95
C MET A 255 12.37 10.16 2.23
N ASN A 256 12.01 11.02 1.28
CA ASN A 256 10.84 11.89 1.38
C ASN A 256 9.55 11.08 1.56
N ALA A 257 9.38 10.01 0.79
CA ALA A 257 8.22 9.13 0.92
C ALA A 257 8.14 8.50 2.31
N LEU A 258 9.24 7.96 2.84
CA LEU A 258 9.30 7.42 4.20
C LEU A 258 9.00 8.49 5.26
N THR A 259 9.50 9.72 5.09
CA THR A 259 9.21 10.83 6.00
C THR A 259 7.71 11.15 6.02
N VAL A 260 7.07 11.21 4.85
CA VAL A 260 5.62 11.43 4.75
C VAL A 260 4.83 10.23 5.30
N ASP A 261 5.29 9.01 5.04
CA ASP A 261 4.73 7.77 5.59
C ASP A 261 4.68 7.81 7.14
N MET A 262 5.79 8.18 7.76
CA MET A 262 5.89 8.32 9.22
C MET A 262 4.98 9.40 9.77
N ALA A 263 4.87 10.54 9.09
CA ALA A 263 4.03 11.65 9.50
C ALA A 263 2.53 11.33 9.38
N LEU A 264 2.12 10.61 8.35
CA LEU A 264 0.74 10.19 8.13
C LEU A 264 0.33 8.98 8.99
N GLY A 265 1.29 8.16 9.44
CA GLY A 265 0.99 6.84 10.02
C GLY A 265 0.29 5.93 9.03
N CYS A 266 0.91 5.69 7.89
CA CYS A 266 0.39 4.87 6.80
C CYS A 266 0.21 3.38 7.20
N SER A 267 -0.18 2.56 6.24
CA SER A 267 -0.26 1.10 6.40
C SER A 267 1.14 0.47 6.49
N THR A 268 1.31 -0.55 7.34
CA THR A 268 2.54 -1.35 7.40
C THR A 268 2.93 -1.97 6.04
N ASN A 269 1.98 -2.13 5.13
CA ASN A 269 2.24 -2.61 3.77
C ASN A 269 3.17 -1.69 2.96
N THR A 270 3.32 -0.41 3.34
CA THR A 270 4.29 0.50 2.70
C THR A 270 5.72 0.01 2.90
N MET A 271 6.03 -0.63 4.04
CA MET A 271 7.32 -1.27 4.31
C MET A 271 7.60 -2.50 3.44
N LEU A 272 6.61 -2.98 2.71
CA LEU A 272 6.75 -4.02 1.69
C LEU A 272 6.82 -3.40 0.28
N HIS A 273 6.00 -2.38 0.02
CA HIS A 273 5.85 -1.82 -1.32
C HIS A 273 6.94 -0.82 -1.68
N LEU A 274 7.37 0.05 -0.76
CA LEU A 274 8.46 1.00 -1.02
C LEU A 274 9.78 0.29 -1.36
N PRO A 275 10.24 -0.76 -0.62
CA PRO A 275 11.41 -1.53 -1.02
C PRO A 275 11.26 -2.19 -2.41
N ALA A 276 10.06 -2.70 -2.75
CA ALA A 276 9.80 -3.30 -4.04
C ALA A 276 9.93 -2.29 -5.19
N ILE A 277 9.36 -1.09 -5.03
CA ILE A 277 9.44 -0.01 -6.03
C ILE A 277 10.87 0.52 -6.13
N ALA A 278 11.54 0.73 -5.00
CA ALA A 278 12.92 1.19 -4.94
C ALA A 278 13.88 0.25 -5.67
N LYS A 279 13.68 -1.07 -5.50
CA LYS A 279 14.45 -2.09 -6.22
C LYS A 279 14.34 -1.93 -7.74
N GLU A 280 13.13 -1.71 -8.28
CA GLU A 280 12.93 -1.50 -9.71
C GLU A 280 13.51 -0.16 -10.20
N ALA A 281 13.61 0.82 -9.32
CA ALA A 281 14.29 2.08 -9.59
C ALA A 281 15.83 2.00 -9.43
N GLY A 282 16.37 0.83 -9.08
CA GLY A 282 17.81 0.66 -8.84
C GLY A 282 18.29 1.22 -7.51
N VAL A 283 17.38 1.55 -6.59
CA VAL A 283 17.67 2.10 -5.26
C VAL A 283 17.64 0.99 -4.22
N LYS A 284 18.67 0.93 -3.39
CA LYS A 284 18.74 0.01 -2.24
C LYS A 284 18.08 0.67 -1.04
N LEU A 285 16.85 0.27 -0.74
CA LEU A 285 16.11 0.74 0.43
C LEU A 285 16.15 -0.33 1.52
N ASN A 286 16.93 -0.09 2.58
CA ASN A 286 16.95 -0.93 3.77
C ASN A 286 15.88 -0.45 4.76
N LEU A 287 15.16 -1.38 5.40
CA LEU A 287 14.13 -1.05 6.40
C LEU A 287 14.70 -0.41 7.68
N ASP A 288 15.99 -0.52 7.97
CA ASP A 288 16.61 0.16 9.11
C ASP A 288 16.52 1.69 8.99
N ILE A 289 16.59 2.21 7.75
CA ILE A 289 16.44 3.65 7.50
C ILE A 289 15.04 4.15 7.88
N ALA A 290 14.03 3.28 7.87
CA ALA A 290 12.69 3.63 8.30
C ALA A 290 12.65 4.01 9.79
N ASN A 291 13.38 3.30 10.65
CA ASN A 291 13.50 3.66 12.07
C ASN A 291 14.30 4.95 12.28
N GLU A 292 15.37 5.17 11.51
CA GLU A 292 16.16 6.41 11.58
C GLU A 292 15.30 7.63 11.19
N ILE A 293 14.48 7.50 10.16
CA ILE A 293 13.55 8.53 9.71
C ILE A 293 12.42 8.68 10.75
N SER A 294 11.85 7.57 11.24
CA SER A 294 10.80 7.57 12.25
C SER A 294 11.22 8.30 13.53
N ALA A 295 12.46 8.12 13.99
CA ALA A 295 13.00 8.78 15.17
C ALA A 295 13.05 10.32 15.06
N LYS A 296 13.11 10.86 13.84
CA LYS A 296 13.23 12.31 13.54
C LYS A 296 11.93 12.92 13.05
N THR A 297 10.97 12.08 12.61
CA THR A 297 9.74 12.53 11.96
C THR A 297 8.57 12.39 12.93
N PRO A 298 7.93 13.49 13.33
CA PRO A 298 6.75 13.41 14.19
C PRO A 298 5.55 12.84 13.41
N ASN A 299 4.65 12.14 14.13
CA ASN A 299 3.37 11.73 13.58
C ASN A 299 2.38 12.88 13.66
N LEU A 300 1.93 13.37 12.50
CA LEU A 300 1.09 14.56 12.36
C LEU A 300 -0.38 14.25 12.11
N CYS A 301 -0.72 13.03 11.69
CA CYS A 301 -2.09 12.67 11.31
C CYS A 301 -2.53 11.38 11.99
N HIS A 302 -3.77 11.38 12.52
CA HIS A 302 -4.44 10.20 13.05
C HIS A 302 -5.72 9.93 12.26
N LEU A 303 -5.56 9.44 11.02
CA LEU A 303 -6.69 8.99 10.22
C LEU A 303 -7.09 7.55 10.60
N ALA A 304 -8.33 7.15 10.30
CA ALA A 304 -8.78 5.78 10.51
C ALA A 304 -7.79 4.77 9.86
N PRO A 305 -7.38 3.71 10.56
CA PRO A 305 -7.88 3.17 11.82
C PRO A 305 -7.24 3.75 13.09
N ALA A 306 -6.20 4.58 13.01
CA ALA A 306 -5.51 5.16 14.17
C ALA A 306 -6.37 6.22 14.90
N GLY A 307 -7.27 6.89 14.18
CA GLY A 307 -8.17 7.93 14.68
C GLY A 307 -9.53 7.87 14.01
N HIS A 308 -10.26 9.00 14.11
CA HIS A 308 -11.65 9.10 13.63
C HIS A 308 -11.79 9.95 12.36
N HIS A 309 -10.67 10.46 11.83
CA HIS A 309 -10.66 11.25 10.60
C HIS A 309 -10.47 10.37 9.37
N TYR A 310 -10.94 10.86 8.22
CA TYR A 310 -10.94 10.15 6.96
C TYR A 310 -10.25 10.95 5.86
N MET A 311 -10.05 10.35 4.69
CA MET A 311 -9.29 10.95 3.59
C MET A 311 -9.91 12.24 3.04
N GLU A 312 -11.23 12.37 3.05
CA GLU A 312 -11.94 13.60 2.66
C GLU A 312 -11.53 14.80 3.53
N GLU A 313 -11.40 14.58 4.84
CA GLU A 313 -10.98 15.62 5.78
C GLU A 313 -9.52 16.00 5.58
N LEU A 314 -8.65 15.02 5.33
CA LEU A 314 -7.26 15.30 4.98
C LEU A 314 -7.15 16.15 3.70
N ASN A 315 -7.99 15.88 2.69
CA ASN A 315 -8.06 16.69 1.48
C ASN A 315 -8.45 18.14 1.78
N GLU A 316 -9.47 18.34 2.60
CA GLU A 316 -9.96 19.68 2.99
C GLU A 316 -8.93 20.44 3.83
N ALA A 317 -8.18 19.73 4.69
CA ALA A 317 -7.09 20.28 5.50
C ALA A 317 -5.87 20.73 4.67
N GLY A 318 -5.80 20.37 3.37
CA GLY A 318 -4.76 20.78 2.45
C GLY A 318 -3.99 19.64 1.79
N GLY A 319 -4.31 18.39 2.14
CA GLY A 319 -3.76 17.19 1.52
C GLY A 319 -2.28 16.97 1.82
N ILE A 320 -1.64 16.15 0.99
CA ILE A 320 -0.26 15.72 1.20
C ILE A 320 0.74 16.87 1.12
N TYR A 321 0.52 17.84 0.24
CA TYR A 321 1.44 18.98 0.14
C TYR A 321 1.38 19.87 1.39
N ALA A 322 0.25 19.95 2.09
CA ALA A 322 0.18 20.65 3.38
C ALA A 322 0.96 19.89 4.47
N VAL A 323 0.87 18.56 4.51
CA VAL A 323 1.69 17.72 5.41
C VAL A 323 3.18 17.90 5.09
N MET A 324 3.57 17.84 3.82
CA MET A 324 4.96 18.05 3.39
C MET A 324 5.45 19.46 3.76
N ASN A 325 4.62 20.49 3.62
CA ASN A 325 4.99 21.83 4.03
C ASN A 325 5.17 21.96 5.56
N GLU A 326 4.34 21.26 6.36
CA GLU A 326 4.56 21.18 7.82
C GLU A 326 5.92 20.53 8.15
N LEU A 327 6.24 19.41 7.50
CA LEU A 327 7.51 18.71 7.67
C LEU A 327 8.71 19.58 7.25
N ASN A 328 8.54 20.37 6.19
CA ASN A 328 9.60 21.25 5.68
C ASN A 328 9.96 22.39 6.63
N LYS A 329 9.07 22.79 7.55
CA LYS A 329 9.39 23.79 8.59
C LYS A 329 10.57 23.38 9.49
N LYS A 330 10.86 22.08 9.59
CA LYS A 330 12.04 21.51 10.30
C LYS A 330 13.08 20.91 9.35
N ASN A 331 13.02 21.24 8.06
CA ASN A 331 13.95 20.76 7.02
C ASN A 331 14.03 19.21 6.97
N LEU A 332 12.90 18.52 7.14
CA LEU A 332 12.84 17.05 7.12
C LEU A 332 12.72 16.46 5.72
N LEU A 333 12.62 17.31 4.67
CA LEU A 333 12.47 16.89 3.28
C LEU A 333 13.62 17.38 2.40
N TYR A 334 13.96 16.60 1.39
CA TYR A 334 14.79 17.03 0.27
C TYR A 334 13.91 17.78 -0.72
N THR A 335 14.09 19.11 -0.80
CA THR A 335 13.21 20.02 -1.54
C THR A 335 13.68 20.30 -2.97
N ASP A 336 14.91 19.97 -3.32
CA ASP A 336 15.55 20.21 -4.61
C ASP A 336 15.23 19.15 -5.69
N LEU A 337 14.45 18.10 -5.34
CA LEU A 337 14.15 16.98 -6.21
C LEU A 337 13.07 17.34 -7.24
N ILE A 338 13.33 16.98 -8.51
CA ILE A 338 12.36 17.14 -9.60
C ILE A 338 11.18 16.16 -9.42
N THR A 339 10.01 16.56 -9.87
CA THR A 339 8.78 15.76 -9.77
C THR A 339 8.03 15.72 -11.11
N ALA A 340 7.01 14.88 -11.18
CA ALA A 340 6.10 14.78 -12.34
C ALA A 340 5.29 16.07 -12.60
N THR A 341 5.37 17.07 -11.74
CA THR A 341 4.84 18.42 -12.04
C THR A 341 5.74 19.23 -12.95
N GLY A 342 6.97 18.76 -13.21
CA GLY A 342 8.00 19.52 -13.92
C GLY A 342 8.64 20.62 -13.08
N LYS A 343 8.38 20.62 -11.75
CA LYS A 343 8.93 21.51 -10.72
C LYS A 343 9.55 20.68 -9.61
N THR A 344 10.33 21.33 -8.76
CA THR A 344 10.92 20.70 -7.56
C THR A 344 9.87 20.47 -6.46
N VAL A 345 10.21 19.62 -5.50
CA VAL A 345 9.39 19.40 -4.29
C VAL A 345 9.16 20.74 -3.56
N GLY A 346 10.22 21.54 -3.38
CA GLY A 346 10.12 22.85 -2.71
C GLY A 346 9.14 23.78 -3.39
N GLU A 347 9.25 23.96 -4.72
CA GLU A 347 8.31 24.78 -5.50
C GLU A 347 6.87 24.29 -5.43
N ASN A 348 6.66 22.97 -5.30
CA ASN A 348 5.33 22.40 -5.22
C ASN A 348 4.66 22.61 -3.87
N ILE A 349 5.40 22.58 -2.76
CA ILE A 349 4.85 22.72 -1.41
C ILE A 349 4.83 24.17 -0.92
N GLU A 350 5.52 25.07 -1.62
CA GLU A 350 5.52 26.50 -1.29
C GLU A 350 4.10 27.06 -1.25
N GLY A 351 3.74 27.74 -0.15
CA GLY A 351 2.41 28.30 0.06
C GLY A 351 1.27 27.27 0.29
N CYS A 352 1.58 25.98 0.40
CA CYS A 352 0.59 24.97 0.75
C CYS A 352 0.27 25.03 2.25
N VAL A 353 -0.83 25.69 2.60
CA VAL A 353 -1.24 25.92 3.99
C VAL A 353 -1.96 24.72 4.57
N ASN A 354 -1.62 24.36 5.80
CA ASN A 354 -2.44 23.52 6.66
C ASN A 354 -3.67 24.32 7.10
N LYS A 355 -4.87 23.89 6.69
CA LYS A 355 -6.14 24.59 6.92
C LYS A 355 -6.88 24.09 8.16
N ASP A 356 -6.47 22.93 8.69
CA ASP A 356 -7.09 22.30 9.85
C ASP A 356 -6.05 21.60 10.71
N THR A 357 -5.78 22.19 11.87
CA THR A 357 -4.77 21.70 12.81
C THR A 357 -5.24 20.53 13.68
N GLU A 358 -6.49 20.13 13.58
CA GLU A 358 -6.99 18.88 14.20
C GLU A 358 -6.69 17.68 13.30
N ILE A 359 -6.77 17.85 11.99
CA ILE A 359 -6.51 16.80 11.01
C ILE A 359 -5.02 16.63 10.75
N ILE A 360 -4.32 17.76 10.50
CA ILE A 360 -2.87 17.81 10.33
C ILE A 360 -2.31 18.60 11.51
N ARG A 361 -1.77 17.90 12.51
CA ARG A 361 -1.14 18.57 13.66
C ARG A 361 0.03 19.45 13.22
N PRO A 362 0.18 20.66 13.82
CA PRO A 362 1.40 21.45 13.63
C PRO A 362 2.63 20.65 14.04
N ILE A 363 3.75 20.86 13.34
CA ILE A 363 5.00 20.13 13.59
C ILE A 363 5.54 20.29 15.02
N ASP A 364 5.18 21.36 15.71
CA ASP A 364 5.56 21.64 17.11
C ASP A 364 4.56 21.09 18.13
N ASN A 365 3.40 20.56 17.66
CA ASN A 365 2.39 19.92 18.52
C ASN A 365 1.85 18.64 17.87
N PRO A 366 2.71 17.63 17.59
CA PRO A 366 2.32 16.39 16.92
C PRO A 366 1.54 15.46 17.85
N TYR A 367 0.92 14.40 17.27
CA TYR A 367 0.37 13.29 18.06
C TYR A 367 1.47 12.48 18.75
N SER A 368 2.62 12.32 18.10
CA SER A 368 3.83 11.69 18.64
C SER A 368 5.06 12.38 18.06
N THR A 369 6.12 12.47 18.87
CA THR A 369 7.42 13.00 18.43
C THR A 369 8.17 12.05 17.48
N THR A 370 7.69 10.82 17.36
CA THR A 370 8.23 9.79 16.46
C THR A 370 7.17 9.33 15.47
N GLY A 371 7.60 8.71 14.36
CA GLY A 371 6.74 8.28 13.26
C GLY A 371 5.70 7.23 13.63
N GLY A 372 4.68 7.12 12.77
CA GLY A 372 3.55 6.23 12.97
C GLY A 372 3.81 4.75 12.69
N ILE A 373 4.99 4.39 12.14
CA ILE A 373 5.40 3.00 11.88
C ILE A 373 6.71 2.72 12.61
N ALA A 374 6.87 1.49 13.12
CA ALA A 374 8.10 0.98 13.69
C ALA A 374 8.49 -0.35 13.02
N VAL A 375 9.78 -0.53 12.78
CA VAL A 375 10.40 -1.78 12.35
C VAL A 375 11.09 -2.40 13.55
N LEU A 376 10.64 -3.59 13.97
CA LEU A 376 11.20 -4.28 15.13
C LEU A 376 12.18 -5.37 14.70
N ARG A 377 13.15 -5.66 15.59
CA ARG A 377 14.11 -6.76 15.43
C ARG A 377 14.26 -7.53 16.75
N GLY A 378 14.77 -8.73 16.65
CA GLY A 378 15.05 -9.58 17.80
C GLY A 378 15.20 -11.03 17.42
N ASN A 379 15.27 -11.93 18.42
CA ASN A 379 15.49 -13.34 18.15
C ASN A 379 14.30 -14.03 17.44
N ILE A 380 13.10 -13.41 17.43
CA ILE A 380 11.94 -13.87 16.62
C ILE A 380 12.05 -13.37 15.18
N ALA A 381 12.53 -12.15 14.98
CA ALA A 381 12.56 -11.45 13.69
C ALA A 381 13.94 -10.82 13.43
N PRO A 382 15.00 -11.63 13.21
CA PRO A 382 16.36 -11.11 13.03
C PRO A 382 16.49 -10.21 11.79
N ASP A 383 15.72 -10.47 10.73
CA ASP A 383 15.75 -9.63 9.52
C ASP A 383 14.81 -8.42 9.63
N SER A 384 13.63 -8.55 10.16
CA SER A 384 12.70 -7.50 10.61
C SER A 384 11.29 -8.01 10.86
N CYS A 385 10.47 -7.18 11.50
CA CYS A 385 9.01 -7.18 11.44
C CYS A 385 8.50 -5.74 11.59
N VAL A 386 7.22 -5.51 11.31
CA VAL A 386 6.67 -4.16 11.25
C VAL A 386 5.37 -4.03 12.05
N VAL A 387 5.17 -2.85 12.66
CA VAL A 387 3.95 -2.52 13.39
C VAL A 387 3.52 -1.08 13.09
N LYS A 388 2.20 -0.87 12.97
CA LYS A 388 1.61 0.47 12.90
C LYS A 388 1.52 1.05 14.32
N ARG A 389 2.62 1.68 14.76
CA ARG A 389 2.76 2.26 16.09
C ARG A 389 1.63 3.24 16.43
N SER A 390 1.20 4.06 15.46
CA SER A 390 0.14 5.04 15.64
C SER A 390 -1.25 4.45 15.94
N ALA A 391 -1.45 3.14 15.73
CA ALA A 391 -2.69 2.42 16.01
C ALA A 391 -2.59 1.53 17.25
N VAL A 392 -1.49 1.59 17.99
CA VAL A 392 -1.26 0.84 19.25
C VAL A 392 -1.58 1.73 20.44
N VAL A 393 -2.43 1.24 21.32
CA VAL A 393 -2.73 1.95 22.59
C VAL A 393 -1.50 1.99 23.50
N PRO A 394 -1.32 3.03 24.32
CA PRO A 394 -0.11 3.22 25.14
C PRO A 394 0.26 1.99 25.99
N GLU A 395 -0.74 1.29 26.52
CA GLU A 395 -0.55 0.12 27.39
C GLU A 395 0.04 -1.08 26.66
N MET A 396 -0.10 -1.14 25.34
CA MET A 396 0.39 -2.23 24.49
C MET A 396 1.69 -1.89 23.73
N LEU A 397 2.25 -0.70 23.96
CA LEU A 397 3.56 -0.35 23.37
C LEU A 397 4.69 -1.21 23.92
N VAL A 398 4.57 -1.63 25.20
CA VAL A 398 5.43 -2.63 25.82
C VAL A 398 4.52 -3.74 26.34
N HIS A 399 4.71 -4.97 25.86
CA HIS A 399 3.86 -6.10 26.20
C HIS A 399 4.68 -7.38 26.36
N GLU A 400 4.32 -8.17 27.38
CA GLU A 400 4.90 -9.49 27.61
C GLU A 400 3.78 -10.48 27.88
N GLY A 401 3.82 -11.65 27.23
CA GLY A 401 2.79 -12.64 27.43
C GLY A 401 3.07 -14.01 26.77
N PRO A 402 2.29 -15.04 27.16
CA PRO A 402 2.44 -16.38 26.61
C PRO A 402 1.97 -16.44 25.17
N ALA A 403 2.74 -17.15 24.33
CA ALA A 403 2.40 -17.44 22.95
C ALA A 403 1.20 -18.38 22.85
N ARG A 404 0.26 -18.05 21.97
CA ARG A 404 -0.80 -18.93 21.47
C ARG A 404 -0.54 -19.20 20.00
N VAL A 405 -0.10 -20.39 19.66
CA VAL A 405 0.53 -20.70 18.37
C VAL A 405 -0.45 -21.36 17.40
N PHE A 406 -0.59 -20.78 16.21
CA PHE A 406 -1.46 -21.27 15.13
C PHE A 406 -0.69 -21.29 13.80
N ASP A 407 -0.93 -22.33 13.02
CA ASP A 407 -0.26 -22.55 11.74
C ASP A 407 -1.09 -22.06 10.53
N CYS A 408 -2.22 -21.41 10.78
CA CYS A 408 -3.03 -20.71 9.77
C CYS A 408 -3.96 -19.69 10.44
N GLU A 409 -4.49 -18.78 9.63
CA GLU A 409 -5.44 -17.74 10.06
C GLU A 409 -6.75 -18.34 10.60
N GLU A 410 -7.25 -19.39 9.97
CA GLU A 410 -8.54 -20.02 10.28
C GLU A 410 -8.58 -20.57 11.71
N ASP A 411 -7.53 -21.27 12.12
CA ASP A 411 -7.41 -21.84 13.47
C ASP A 411 -7.29 -20.75 14.54
N ALA A 412 -6.54 -19.67 14.23
CA ALA A 412 -6.43 -18.53 15.12
C ALA A 412 -7.80 -17.84 15.32
N ILE A 413 -8.55 -17.59 14.24
CA ILE A 413 -9.90 -17.01 14.31
C ILE A 413 -10.84 -17.91 15.12
N ALA A 414 -10.81 -19.23 14.92
CA ALA A 414 -11.62 -20.16 15.65
C ALA A 414 -11.29 -20.14 17.17
N ALA A 415 -10.03 -20.05 17.53
CA ALA A 415 -9.59 -19.93 18.92
C ALA A 415 -10.01 -18.60 19.56
N ILE A 416 -9.87 -17.48 18.85
CA ILE A 416 -10.27 -16.15 19.32
C ILE A 416 -11.79 -16.14 19.58
N LYS A 417 -12.60 -16.49 18.58
CA LYS A 417 -14.07 -16.52 18.70
C LYS A 417 -14.58 -17.55 19.70
N GLY A 418 -13.85 -18.65 19.88
CA GLY A 418 -14.13 -19.70 20.86
C GLY A 418 -13.73 -19.36 22.29
N GLY A 419 -13.24 -18.13 22.58
CA GLY A 419 -12.89 -17.68 23.91
C GLY A 419 -11.64 -18.36 24.50
N LYS A 420 -10.78 -18.97 23.67
CA LYS A 420 -9.51 -19.58 24.11
C LYS A 420 -8.38 -18.56 24.29
N ILE A 421 -8.52 -17.38 23.70
CA ILE A 421 -7.57 -16.28 23.82
C ILE A 421 -8.05 -15.38 24.95
N VAL A 422 -7.16 -15.05 25.88
CA VAL A 422 -7.45 -14.24 27.07
C VAL A 422 -6.52 -13.03 27.14
N ALA A 423 -6.85 -12.10 28.02
CA ALA A 423 -6.01 -10.92 28.27
C ALA A 423 -4.58 -11.33 28.66
N GLY A 424 -3.59 -10.70 28.06
CA GLY A 424 -2.17 -10.98 28.24
C GLY A 424 -1.56 -11.92 27.21
N ASP A 425 -2.36 -12.63 26.42
CA ASP A 425 -1.84 -13.56 25.40
C ASP A 425 -1.17 -12.84 24.22
N VAL A 426 -0.23 -13.52 23.58
CA VAL A 426 0.35 -13.17 22.29
C VAL A 426 -0.03 -14.22 21.25
N VAL A 427 -0.90 -13.88 20.32
CA VAL A 427 -1.35 -14.77 19.24
C VAL A 427 -0.29 -14.82 18.14
N VAL A 428 0.26 -15.99 17.83
CA VAL A 428 1.27 -16.21 16.81
C VAL A 428 0.67 -16.98 15.65
N ILE A 429 0.54 -16.32 14.48
CA ILE A 429 0.03 -16.94 13.24
C ILE A 429 1.19 -17.10 12.28
N ARG A 430 1.57 -18.30 11.95
CA ARG A 430 2.74 -18.62 11.15
C ARG A 430 2.41 -19.44 9.89
N TYR A 431 3.38 -19.57 8.99
CA TYR A 431 3.23 -20.18 7.65
C TYR A 431 2.24 -19.42 6.75
N GLU A 432 2.10 -18.12 6.96
CA GLU A 432 1.34 -17.18 6.12
C GLU A 432 2.25 -16.18 5.39
N GLY A 433 3.57 -16.40 5.44
CA GLY A 433 4.58 -15.58 4.77
C GLY A 433 4.60 -15.74 3.25
N PRO A 434 5.52 -15.04 2.56
CA PRO A 434 5.59 -15.02 1.09
C PRO A 434 5.62 -16.41 0.43
N LYS A 435 6.33 -17.36 1.01
CA LYS A 435 6.48 -18.72 0.49
C LYS A 435 5.51 -19.71 1.12
N GLY A 436 5.40 -19.67 2.45
CA GLY A 436 4.63 -20.66 3.24
C GLY A 436 3.13 -20.51 3.07
N GLY A 437 2.64 -19.28 3.07
CA GLY A 437 1.29 -18.91 2.64
C GLY A 437 1.37 -18.17 1.31
N PRO A 438 1.57 -18.86 0.17
CA PRO A 438 1.94 -18.18 -1.08
C PRO A 438 1.01 -17.01 -1.37
N GLY A 439 1.62 -15.82 -1.59
CA GLY A 439 0.89 -14.57 -1.70
C GLY A 439 0.78 -13.79 -0.39
N MET A 440 1.34 -14.28 0.73
CA MET A 440 1.46 -13.53 1.98
C MET A 440 0.15 -12.83 2.33
N ARG A 441 -0.93 -13.60 2.56
CA ARG A 441 -2.28 -13.05 2.71
C ARG A 441 -2.36 -11.96 3.77
N GLU A 442 -3.20 -10.98 3.51
CA GLU A 442 -3.48 -9.90 4.43
C GLU A 442 -4.64 -10.29 5.34
N MET A 443 -4.45 -10.20 6.65
CA MET A 443 -5.41 -10.65 7.65
C MET A 443 -6.04 -9.45 8.34
N LEU A 444 -7.37 -9.37 8.34
CA LEU A 444 -8.17 -8.40 9.10
C LEU A 444 -9.07 -9.09 10.11
N ASN A 445 -9.55 -10.30 9.80
CA ASN A 445 -10.47 -11.03 10.65
C ASN A 445 -9.93 -11.32 12.07
N PRO A 446 -8.65 -11.75 12.27
CA PRO A 446 -8.12 -11.96 13.60
C PRO A 446 -8.07 -10.67 14.42
N THR A 447 -7.60 -9.56 13.82
CA THR A 447 -7.48 -8.27 14.51
C THR A 447 -8.84 -7.68 14.85
N SER A 448 -9.82 -7.80 13.94
CA SER A 448 -11.19 -7.36 14.17
C SER A 448 -11.92 -8.23 15.21
N ALA A 449 -11.66 -9.54 15.24
CA ALA A 449 -12.22 -10.43 16.26
C ALA A 449 -11.68 -10.07 17.65
N ILE A 450 -10.37 -9.85 17.80
CA ILE A 450 -9.75 -9.39 19.05
C ILE A 450 -10.39 -8.07 19.51
N ALA A 451 -10.54 -7.09 18.62
CA ALA A 451 -11.17 -5.80 18.92
C ALA A 451 -12.66 -5.97 19.31
N GLY A 452 -13.42 -6.76 18.54
CA GLY A 452 -14.83 -7.03 18.78
C GLY A 452 -15.11 -7.72 20.12
N MET A 453 -14.20 -8.60 20.57
CA MET A 453 -14.28 -9.25 21.88
C MET A 453 -13.81 -8.36 23.05
N GLY A 454 -13.26 -7.17 22.77
CA GLY A 454 -12.78 -6.23 23.78
C GLY A 454 -11.37 -6.53 24.28
N LEU A 455 -10.58 -7.31 23.56
CA LEU A 455 -9.23 -7.72 23.91
C LEU A 455 -8.13 -6.84 23.27
N GLY A 456 -8.48 -5.82 22.50
CA GLY A 456 -7.54 -5.00 21.72
C GLY A 456 -6.50 -4.22 22.54
N SER A 457 -6.75 -4.00 23.83
CA SER A 457 -5.82 -3.35 24.77
C SER A 457 -5.03 -4.35 25.64
N SER A 458 -5.10 -5.64 25.36
CA SER A 458 -4.49 -6.66 26.23
C SER A 458 -3.94 -7.89 25.50
N VAL A 459 -4.15 -8.01 24.18
CA VAL A 459 -3.66 -9.12 23.35
C VAL A 459 -2.87 -8.57 22.18
N ALA A 460 -1.67 -9.11 21.95
CA ALA A 460 -0.88 -8.83 20.76
C ALA A 460 -1.00 -9.96 19.73
N LEU A 461 -0.78 -9.61 18.45
CA LEU A 461 -0.75 -10.57 17.34
C LEU A 461 0.57 -10.46 16.59
N ILE A 462 1.17 -11.61 16.24
CA ILE A 462 2.42 -11.70 15.48
C ILE A 462 2.22 -12.63 14.28
N THR A 463 2.74 -12.29 13.12
CA THR A 463 2.67 -13.17 11.94
C THR A 463 3.83 -12.96 10.96
N ASP A 464 4.22 -14.02 10.26
CA ASP A 464 5.07 -13.95 9.07
C ASP A 464 4.29 -13.56 7.80
N GLY A 465 2.95 -13.52 7.90
CA GLY A 465 2.06 -12.92 6.91
C GLY A 465 1.93 -11.40 7.08
N ARG A 466 0.75 -10.85 6.73
CA ARG A 466 0.43 -9.42 6.84
C ARG A 466 -0.84 -9.20 7.62
N PHE A 467 -0.89 -8.09 8.34
CA PHE A 467 -2.16 -7.53 8.81
C PHE A 467 -2.64 -6.42 7.88
N SER A 468 -3.95 -6.27 7.78
CA SER A 468 -4.57 -5.23 6.97
C SER A 468 -4.14 -3.83 7.46
N GLY A 469 -4.00 -2.87 6.53
CA GLY A 469 -3.83 -1.47 6.88
C GLY A 469 -4.97 -0.89 7.72
N ALA A 470 -6.10 -1.59 7.80
CA ALA A 470 -7.26 -1.28 8.64
C ALA A 470 -7.18 -1.86 10.06
N SER A 471 -6.14 -2.64 10.39
CA SER A 471 -5.95 -3.25 11.72
C SER A 471 -5.61 -2.23 12.79
N ARG A 472 -6.13 -2.45 14.00
CA ARG A 472 -5.80 -1.71 15.23
C ARG A 472 -5.07 -2.62 16.21
N GLY A 473 -4.42 -2.02 17.21
CA GLY A 473 -3.73 -2.71 18.29
C GLY A 473 -2.33 -3.18 17.94
N ALA A 474 -1.71 -3.94 18.85
CA ALA A 474 -0.35 -4.48 18.70
C ALA A 474 -0.32 -5.64 17.68
N SER A 475 -0.48 -5.31 16.39
CA SER A 475 -0.52 -6.25 15.26
C SER A 475 0.79 -6.16 14.49
N ILE A 476 1.70 -7.11 14.72
CA ILE A 476 3.07 -7.14 14.22
C ILE A 476 3.16 -8.15 13.08
N GLY A 477 3.36 -7.65 11.87
CA GLY A 477 3.43 -8.46 10.65
C GLY A 477 4.81 -8.50 10.01
N HIS A 478 4.89 -9.20 8.86
CA HIS A 478 6.11 -9.29 8.04
C HIS A 478 7.30 -9.91 8.78
N VAL A 479 7.07 -10.77 9.79
CA VAL A 479 8.16 -11.40 10.52
C VAL A 479 9.08 -12.15 9.54
N SER A 480 10.34 -11.76 9.56
CA SER A 480 11.36 -12.27 8.64
C SER A 480 12.60 -12.74 9.42
N PRO A 481 13.13 -13.91 9.05
CA PRO A 481 12.68 -14.88 8.04
C PRO A 481 11.36 -15.58 8.41
N GLU A 482 10.54 -15.92 7.40
CA GLU A 482 9.25 -16.60 7.60
C GLU A 482 9.40 -18.05 8.09
N ALA A 483 8.34 -18.62 8.68
CA ALA A 483 8.33 -19.97 9.21
C ALA A 483 8.63 -21.07 8.16
N ALA A 484 8.16 -20.88 6.92
CA ALA A 484 8.34 -21.88 5.85
C ALA A 484 9.79 -22.11 5.41
N VAL A 485 10.68 -21.14 5.69
CA VAL A 485 12.13 -21.30 5.46
C VAL A 485 12.87 -21.64 6.76
N GLY A 486 12.14 -21.97 7.84
CA GLY A 486 12.70 -22.26 9.15
C GLY A 486 13.20 -21.02 9.88
N GLY A 487 12.59 -19.86 9.64
CA GLY A 487 12.81 -18.67 10.44
C GLY A 487 12.43 -18.90 11.92
N PRO A 488 12.94 -18.09 12.86
CA PRO A 488 12.73 -18.30 14.30
C PRO A 488 11.27 -18.38 14.72
N ILE A 489 10.37 -17.68 14.04
CA ILE A 489 8.92 -17.75 14.30
C ILE A 489 8.38 -19.20 14.22
N ALA A 490 9.00 -20.06 13.39
CA ALA A 490 8.65 -21.49 13.30
C ALA A 490 9.00 -22.28 14.55
N LEU A 491 9.88 -21.76 15.38
CA LEU A 491 10.44 -22.42 16.57
C LEU A 491 9.71 -22.05 17.87
N ILE A 492 8.77 -21.10 17.80
CA ILE A 492 7.95 -20.70 18.95
C ILE A 492 6.99 -21.84 19.29
N GLU A 493 6.94 -22.23 20.57
CA GLU A 493 6.04 -23.23 21.08
C GLU A 493 4.93 -22.61 21.94
N GLU A 494 3.83 -23.34 22.12
CA GLU A 494 2.69 -22.91 22.93
C GLU A 494 3.15 -22.59 24.36
N GLY A 495 2.82 -21.39 24.86
CA GLY A 495 3.17 -20.92 26.18
C GLY A 495 4.55 -20.26 26.31
N ASP A 496 5.39 -20.23 25.28
CA ASP A 496 6.63 -19.45 25.30
C ASP A 496 6.33 -17.99 25.58
N ILE A 497 7.12 -17.35 26.42
CA ILE A 497 6.92 -15.92 26.73
C ILE A 497 7.52 -15.06 25.63
N ILE A 498 6.69 -14.19 25.07
CA ILE A 498 7.10 -13.23 24.04
C ILE A 498 7.16 -11.84 24.67
N LYS A 499 8.27 -11.12 24.43
CA LYS A 499 8.52 -9.76 24.87
C LYS A 499 8.53 -8.82 23.67
N ILE A 500 7.65 -7.83 23.70
CA ILE A 500 7.48 -6.80 22.67
C ILE A 500 7.78 -5.45 23.30
N ASP A 501 8.73 -4.70 22.73
CA ASP A 501 9.03 -3.32 23.12
C ASP A 501 9.08 -2.46 21.84
N ILE A 502 7.94 -1.85 21.50
CA ILE A 502 7.82 -1.02 20.29
C ILE A 502 8.66 0.25 20.40
N PRO A 503 8.71 0.99 21.53
CA PRO A 503 9.63 2.09 21.71
C PRO A 503 11.10 1.74 21.51
N ALA A 504 11.53 0.58 21.97
CA ALA A 504 12.91 0.10 21.81
C ALA A 504 13.15 -0.61 20.45
N ASN A 505 12.11 -0.78 19.62
CA ASN A 505 12.14 -1.50 18.35
C ASN A 505 12.59 -2.96 18.51
N THR A 506 12.15 -3.65 19.57
CA THR A 506 12.55 -5.05 19.82
C THR A 506 11.37 -6.01 19.95
N ILE A 507 11.62 -7.26 19.54
CA ILE A 507 10.70 -8.39 19.72
C ILE A 507 11.48 -9.67 19.96
N ASN A 508 11.23 -10.33 21.09
CA ASN A 508 11.98 -11.51 21.49
C ASN A 508 11.08 -12.58 22.11
N VAL A 509 11.47 -13.85 21.96
CA VAL A 509 10.99 -14.95 22.79
C VAL A 509 11.99 -15.18 23.92
N ASP A 510 11.48 -15.39 25.14
CA ASP A 510 12.28 -15.64 26.34
C ASP A 510 12.67 -17.13 26.44
N VAL A 511 13.45 -17.55 25.45
CA VAL A 511 13.97 -18.90 25.32
C VAL A 511 15.45 -18.81 24.99
N SER A 512 16.28 -19.64 25.63
CA SER A 512 17.73 -19.57 25.40
C SER A 512 18.13 -19.98 23.97
N ASP A 513 19.28 -19.47 23.52
CA ASP A 513 19.80 -19.78 22.18
C ASP A 513 20.03 -21.27 21.97
N GLU A 514 20.42 -22.02 23.04
CA GLU A 514 20.61 -23.47 23.01
C GLU A 514 19.29 -24.20 22.73
N VAL A 515 18.20 -23.78 23.38
CA VAL A 515 16.87 -24.37 23.16
C VAL A 515 16.36 -24.04 21.77
N LEU A 516 16.55 -22.79 21.31
CA LEU A 516 16.20 -22.42 19.93
C LEU A 516 17.01 -23.23 18.90
N ALA A 517 18.29 -23.48 19.15
CA ALA A 517 19.12 -24.33 18.29
C ALA A 517 18.64 -25.79 18.28
N GLU A 518 18.24 -26.35 19.42
CA GLU A 518 17.67 -27.70 19.51
C GLU A 518 16.34 -27.79 18.73
N ARG A 519 15.45 -26.82 18.89
CA ARG A 519 14.18 -26.74 18.13
C ARG A 519 14.46 -26.62 16.63
N LYS A 520 15.46 -25.81 16.25
CA LYS A 520 15.87 -25.66 14.84
C LYS A 520 16.42 -26.96 14.27
N ALA A 521 17.19 -27.72 15.02
CA ALA A 521 17.71 -29.01 14.58
C ALA A 521 16.59 -30.07 14.33
N LYS A 522 15.47 -29.94 15.03
CA LYS A 522 14.29 -30.81 14.87
C LYS A 522 13.32 -30.32 13.80
N TRP A 523 13.41 -29.03 13.40
CA TRP A 523 12.52 -28.45 12.41
C TRP A 523 12.73 -29.08 11.03
N GLN A 524 11.62 -29.37 10.33
CA GLN A 524 11.63 -29.88 8.97
C GLN A 524 10.76 -28.99 8.07
N PRO A 525 11.17 -28.75 6.83
CA PRO A 525 10.33 -28.06 5.86
C PRO A 525 9.00 -28.78 5.69
N ARG A 526 7.91 -28.01 5.64
CA ARG A 526 6.58 -28.58 5.34
C ARG A 526 6.38 -28.77 3.85
N GLU A 527 5.55 -29.72 3.48
CA GLU A 527 5.09 -29.84 2.10
C GLU A 527 4.40 -28.55 1.65
N PRO A 528 4.66 -28.10 0.40
CA PRO A 528 4.04 -26.89 -0.12
C PRO A 528 2.51 -26.99 -0.11
N ARG A 529 1.82 -26.00 0.47
CA ARG A 529 0.35 -25.94 0.46
C ARG A 529 -0.24 -25.84 -0.95
N VAL A 530 0.53 -25.29 -1.90
CA VAL A 530 0.10 -25.08 -3.28
C VAL A 530 1.18 -25.61 -4.23
N THR A 531 0.82 -26.58 -5.06
CA THR A 531 1.74 -27.27 -5.96
C THR A 531 1.52 -26.95 -7.45
N LYS A 532 0.44 -26.21 -7.78
CA LYS A 532 0.05 -25.88 -9.17
C LYS A 532 -0.35 -24.42 -9.32
N GLY A 533 -0.36 -23.93 -10.56
CA GLY A 533 -0.83 -22.60 -10.91
C GLY A 533 0.15 -21.48 -10.57
N TYR A 534 -0.37 -20.24 -10.50
CA TYR A 534 0.45 -19.06 -10.32
C TYR A 534 1.12 -19.00 -8.95
N LEU A 535 0.39 -19.33 -7.88
CA LEU A 535 0.93 -19.30 -6.53
C LEU A 535 2.10 -20.27 -6.33
N ALA A 536 2.09 -21.44 -6.99
CA ALA A 536 3.22 -22.39 -6.92
C ALA A 536 4.48 -21.83 -7.61
N ARG A 537 4.32 -21.08 -8.71
CA ARG A 537 5.43 -20.36 -9.37
C ARG A 537 5.95 -19.22 -8.49
N TYR A 538 5.03 -18.43 -7.95
CA TYR A 538 5.34 -17.32 -7.05
C TYR A 538 6.17 -17.79 -5.83
N ALA A 539 5.73 -18.84 -5.13
CA ALA A 539 6.41 -19.37 -3.96
C ALA A 539 7.88 -19.78 -4.21
N LYS A 540 8.20 -20.20 -5.46
CA LYS A 540 9.58 -20.58 -5.84
C LYS A 540 10.50 -19.37 -6.07
N MET A 541 9.93 -18.24 -6.50
CA MET A 541 10.68 -17.08 -6.97
C MET A 541 10.68 -15.92 -5.96
N VAL A 542 9.72 -15.87 -5.05
CA VAL A 542 9.54 -14.76 -4.14
C VAL A 542 10.66 -14.66 -3.12
N THR A 543 11.09 -13.43 -2.85
CA THR A 543 12.01 -13.08 -1.76
C THR A 543 11.30 -13.00 -0.42
N SER A 544 12.05 -12.81 0.65
CA SER A 544 11.55 -12.55 2.00
C SER A 544 10.85 -11.18 2.08
N ALA A 545 10.00 -10.99 3.10
CA ALA A 545 9.23 -9.77 3.29
C ALA A 545 10.10 -8.54 3.58
N ASP A 546 11.21 -8.67 4.30
CA ASP A 546 12.19 -7.60 4.53
C ASP A 546 12.81 -7.05 3.23
N LYS A 547 12.74 -7.83 2.13
CA LYS A 547 13.18 -7.45 0.78
C LYS A 547 12.04 -7.05 -0.15
N GLY A 548 10.85 -6.79 0.42
CA GLY A 548 9.67 -6.37 -0.32
C GLY A 548 8.85 -7.52 -0.93
N ALA A 549 9.15 -8.79 -0.63
CA ALA A 549 8.47 -9.98 -1.20
C ALA A 549 8.30 -9.86 -2.73
N VAL A 550 9.37 -9.61 -3.45
CA VAL A 550 9.42 -9.45 -4.91
C VAL A 550 9.88 -10.74 -5.59
N LEU A 551 9.52 -10.90 -6.87
CA LEU A 551 10.02 -12.02 -7.65
C LEU A 551 11.49 -11.79 -8.05
N GLU A 552 12.31 -12.81 -7.89
CA GLU A 552 13.71 -12.85 -8.35
C GLU A 552 14.00 -14.15 -9.09
N ILE A 553 14.74 -14.02 -10.18
CA ILE A 553 15.38 -15.18 -10.84
C ILE A 553 16.64 -15.51 -10.02
N LYS A 554 16.70 -16.73 -9.51
CA LYS A 554 17.86 -17.25 -8.78
C LYS A 554 18.85 -17.88 -9.74
#